data_e712823fe00382f9fab18bfa622cc5f7
#
_entry.id   e712823fe00382f9fab18bfa622cc5f7
#
_cell.length_a   1.000
_cell.length_b   1.000
_cell.length_c   1.000
_cell.angle_alpha   90.00
_cell.angle_beta   90.00
_cell.angle_gamma   90.00
#
_symmetry.space_group_name_H-M   'P 1'
#
loop_
_entity.id
_entity.type
_entity.pdbx_description
1 polymer ?
#
loop_
_entity_poly.entity_id
_entity_poly.type
_entity_poly.pdbx_seq_one_letter_code
_entity_poly.pdbx_strand_id
1 'polypeptide(L)'
;MTQEPVAPPGCDILANDIWADRIPHAEFARLRTEAPVAFFDETGENAGFWAVTRLDDLVAVHRDHRTFSSEIGGTELEELERDPEAREARRTMLETDPPEHTRIRKMVSRGFTRRTVERWESQAQRLMSEILDAALADPDDDFVETVARRLPILMISRVLGVPDDDAEQLFHWADSVIYHADPEFADVVFDRDDTDPYRLLPFRSPTSLKVFDYAQRLAEVKRIDPAADIVSLLADSDDLTAQEFNTFFLLLVIAGNETTRHGLSHAALALADHPDQLDRLRGNPELMPSAVEEILRWSCPQLHFRRTALVDTELRGVSVAAGDKVVTWYISANYDEAAFVDPFTLDLGRYPNPHATFGGGGPHICLGAWLARLEVRVFLEEICRKIHRFHRAGPPVRIRSNFINGLKHLPLELEPA
;
A
#
# COMPACT_ATOMS: atom_id res chain seq x y z
N MET A 1 19.54 20.91 28.50
CA MET A 1 18.51 19.87 28.30
C MET A 1 17.63 20.39 27.17
N THR A 2 17.88 20.01 25.94
CA THR A 2 16.97 20.26 24.82
C THR A 2 15.74 19.41 25.10
N GLN A 3 14.57 20.05 25.19
CA GLN A 3 13.30 19.36 25.32
C GLN A 3 13.15 18.43 24.12
N GLU A 4 12.90 17.13 24.33
CA GLU A 4 12.60 16.22 23.26
C GLU A 4 11.38 16.76 22.49
N PRO A 5 11.40 16.79 21.15
CA PRO A 5 10.29 17.31 20.36
C PRO A 5 9.10 16.33 20.43
N VAL A 6 8.23 16.60 21.41
CA VAL A 6 6.96 15.89 21.56
C VAL A 6 5.97 16.37 20.51
N ALA A 7 5.08 15.50 20.07
CA ALA A 7 4.03 15.85 19.12
C ALA A 7 3.21 17.06 19.62
N PRO A 8 2.89 18.02 18.74
CA PRO A 8 2.08 19.18 19.11
C PRO A 8 0.72 18.75 19.69
N PRO A 9 0.21 19.41 20.73
CA PRO A 9 -1.07 19.07 21.32
C PRO A 9 -2.21 19.01 20.30
N GLY A 10 -3.03 17.95 20.38
CA GLY A 10 -4.15 17.72 19.47
C GLY A 10 -3.77 17.17 18.09
N CYS A 11 -2.52 16.78 17.86
CA CYS A 11 -2.13 16.00 16.70
C CYS A 11 -2.36 14.51 17.02
N ASP A 12 -3.47 13.95 16.56
CA ASP A 12 -3.70 12.51 16.58
C ASP A 12 -3.64 11.97 15.14
N ILE A 13 -2.72 11.03 14.91
CA ILE A 13 -2.51 10.36 13.64
C ILE A 13 -2.59 8.83 13.78
N LEU A 14 -2.96 8.33 14.97
CA LEU A 14 -2.95 6.91 15.29
C LEU A 14 -4.34 6.28 15.26
N ALA A 15 -5.35 6.99 15.78
CA ALA A 15 -6.69 6.43 15.92
C ALA A 15 -7.30 6.06 14.57
N ASN A 16 -7.63 4.77 14.37
CA ASN A 16 -8.25 4.27 13.14
C ASN A 16 -9.54 5.02 12.78
N ASP A 17 -10.30 5.49 13.77
CA ASP A 17 -11.54 6.24 13.58
C ASP A 17 -11.33 7.60 12.90
N ILE A 18 -10.17 8.25 13.10
CA ILE A 18 -9.80 9.48 12.37
C ILE A 18 -9.65 9.21 10.89
N TRP A 19 -8.97 8.10 10.54
CA TRP A 19 -8.75 7.71 9.16
C TRP A 19 -10.01 7.23 8.45
N ALA A 20 -10.97 6.68 9.20
CA ALA A 20 -12.31 6.38 8.68
C ALA A 20 -13.09 7.66 8.32
N ASP A 21 -12.87 8.76 9.04
CA ASP A 21 -13.54 10.05 8.79
C ASP A 21 -12.80 10.86 7.70
N ARG A 22 -11.47 11.04 7.85
CA ARG A 22 -10.66 11.91 7.00
C ARG A 22 -9.18 11.54 7.00
N ILE A 23 -8.42 12.09 6.04
CA ILE A 23 -6.96 12.12 6.13
C ILE A 23 -6.56 13.30 7.03
N PRO A 24 -5.72 13.10 8.08
CA PRO A 24 -5.33 14.17 9.01
C PRO A 24 -4.25 15.10 8.43
N HIS A 25 -4.51 15.70 7.27
CA HIS A 25 -3.57 16.58 6.56
C HIS A 25 -3.16 17.80 7.39
N ALA A 26 -4.08 18.36 8.18
CA ALA A 26 -3.80 19.53 9.01
C ALA A 26 -2.80 19.19 10.14
N GLU A 27 -2.94 18.00 10.74
CA GLU A 27 -2.03 17.48 11.75
C GLU A 27 -0.64 17.26 11.16
N PHE A 28 -0.56 16.64 9.98
CA PHE A 28 0.72 16.45 9.27
C PHE A 28 1.36 17.77 8.84
N ALA A 29 0.61 18.76 8.39
CA ALA A 29 1.15 20.07 8.04
C ALA A 29 1.77 20.77 9.27
N ARG A 30 1.12 20.67 10.43
CA ARG A 30 1.67 21.15 11.70
C ARG A 30 2.94 20.39 12.08
N LEU A 31 2.94 19.06 12.01
CA LEU A 31 4.11 18.25 12.30
C LEU A 31 5.29 18.63 11.38
N ARG A 32 5.09 18.72 10.07
CA ARG A 32 6.15 19.12 9.12
C ARG A 32 6.75 20.50 9.45
N THR A 33 5.95 21.41 10.00
CA THR A 33 6.38 22.77 10.31
C THR A 33 6.99 22.91 11.70
N GLU A 34 6.33 22.35 12.71
CA GLU A 34 6.64 22.56 14.12
C GLU A 34 7.61 21.52 14.68
N ALA A 35 7.43 20.23 14.29
CA ALA A 35 8.19 19.08 14.78
C ALA A 35 8.27 17.97 13.71
N PRO A 36 9.11 18.11 12.66
CA PRO A 36 9.18 17.14 11.55
C PRO A 36 9.59 15.74 11.97
N VAL A 37 10.33 15.62 13.06
CA VAL A 37 10.60 14.39 13.79
C VAL A 37 10.05 14.59 15.19
N ALA A 38 8.94 13.94 15.52
CA ALA A 38 8.22 14.13 16.77
C ALA A 38 7.97 12.81 17.48
N PHE A 39 8.12 12.81 18.82
CA PHE A 39 7.79 11.66 19.62
C PHE A 39 6.28 11.60 19.91
N PHE A 40 5.71 10.43 19.68
CA PHE A 40 4.33 10.09 20.02
C PHE A 40 4.34 9.03 21.12
N ASP A 41 3.71 9.35 22.25
CA ASP A 41 3.41 8.35 23.27
C ASP A 41 2.30 7.43 22.77
N GLU A 42 2.47 6.13 22.97
CA GLU A 42 1.42 5.13 22.76
C GLU A 42 0.83 4.71 24.11
N THR A 43 -0.40 4.22 24.08
CA THR A 43 -1.08 3.74 25.30
C THR A 43 -0.69 2.31 25.63
N GLY A 44 -0.82 1.94 26.91
CA GLY A 44 -0.54 0.60 27.39
C GLY A 44 0.93 0.33 27.63
N GLU A 45 1.41 -0.83 27.19
CA GLU A 45 2.82 -1.24 27.36
C GLU A 45 3.74 -0.78 26.22
N ASN A 46 3.20 -0.13 25.18
CA ASN A 46 3.95 0.34 24.04
C ASN A 46 4.89 1.49 24.41
N ALA A 47 6.08 1.50 23.81
CA ALA A 47 7.13 2.46 24.14
C ALA A 47 6.97 3.83 23.47
N GLY A 48 6.02 3.98 22.55
CA GLY A 48 5.91 5.15 21.69
C GLY A 48 6.84 5.07 20.47
N PHE A 49 6.84 6.10 19.63
CA PHE A 49 7.64 6.12 18.41
C PHE A 49 7.99 7.53 17.96
N TRP A 50 9.03 7.65 17.15
CA TRP A 50 9.40 8.84 16.41
C TRP A 50 8.66 8.89 15.07
N ALA A 51 7.73 9.84 14.90
CA ALA A 51 7.09 10.11 13.62
C ALA A 51 8.02 10.95 12.72
N VAL A 52 8.31 10.45 11.52
CA VAL A 52 9.08 11.13 10.48
C VAL A 52 8.13 11.58 9.38
N THR A 53 7.98 12.89 9.19
CA THR A 53 6.88 13.47 8.39
C THR A 53 7.34 14.18 7.12
N ARG A 54 8.64 14.49 6.95
CA ARG A 54 9.20 15.12 5.75
C ARG A 54 9.78 14.11 4.77
N LEU A 55 9.74 14.47 3.49
CA LEU A 55 10.20 13.61 2.40
C LEU A 55 11.70 13.28 2.48
N ASP A 56 12.54 14.27 2.72
CA ASP A 56 13.99 14.08 2.78
C ASP A 56 14.42 13.18 3.96
N ASP A 57 13.78 13.31 5.12
CA ASP A 57 14.02 12.47 6.29
C ASP A 57 13.54 11.03 6.06
N LEU A 58 12.35 10.86 5.47
CA LEU A 58 11.83 9.56 5.05
C LEU A 58 12.83 8.85 4.12
N VAL A 59 13.32 9.56 3.10
CA VAL A 59 14.30 9.01 2.15
C VAL A 59 15.60 8.62 2.86
N ALA A 60 16.07 9.42 3.81
CA ALA A 60 17.27 9.12 4.60
C ALA A 60 17.09 7.82 5.40
N VAL A 61 15.98 7.68 6.14
CA VAL A 61 15.64 6.47 6.93
C VAL A 61 15.56 5.24 6.04
N HIS A 62 14.89 5.31 4.89
CA HIS A 62 14.70 4.15 4.01
C HIS A 62 15.98 3.68 3.32
N ARG A 63 16.92 4.57 3.06
CA ARG A 63 18.19 4.23 2.41
C ARG A 63 19.23 3.67 3.36
N ASP A 64 19.14 4.01 4.62
CA ASP A 64 20.09 3.56 5.64
C ASP A 64 19.57 2.36 6.45
N HIS A 65 19.45 1.21 5.79
CA HIS A 65 19.05 -0.04 6.42
C HIS A 65 20.07 -0.58 7.44
N ARG A 66 21.27 0.01 7.53
CA ARG A 66 22.28 -0.36 8.53
C ARG A 66 22.04 0.33 9.88
N THR A 67 21.38 1.48 9.84
CA THR A 67 20.93 2.21 11.03
C THR A 67 19.48 1.90 11.37
N PHE A 68 18.61 1.74 10.34
CA PHE A 68 17.16 1.58 10.49
C PHE A 68 16.69 0.23 9.94
N SER A 69 16.53 -0.74 10.84
CA SER A 69 16.15 -2.12 10.53
C SER A 69 14.65 -2.26 10.26
N SER A 70 14.30 -3.11 9.31
CA SER A 70 12.95 -3.62 9.11
C SER A 70 12.70 -4.90 9.92
N GLU A 71 13.74 -5.62 10.32
CA GLU A 71 13.65 -6.96 10.90
C GLU A 71 13.35 -6.95 12.41
N ILE A 72 13.96 -6.04 13.18
CA ILE A 72 13.94 -6.12 14.64
C ILE A 72 12.54 -5.96 15.22
N GLY A 73 11.78 -4.96 14.78
CA GLY A 73 10.44 -4.68 15.28
C GLY A 73 9.33 -4.85 14.23
N GLY A 74 9.68 -5.37 13.04
CA GLY A 74 8.75 -5.44 11.91
C GLY A 74 8.51 -4.11 11.24
N THR A 75 7.45 -4.02 10.46
CA THR A 75 7.13 -2.87 9.61
C THR A 75 5.85 -2.13 10.01
N GLU A 76 5.10 -2.67 10.97
CA GLU A 76 3.87 -2.11 11.54
C GLU A 76 4.12 -1.44 12.89
N LEU A 77 3.10 -0.82 13.48
CA LEU A 77 3.21 -0.15 14.79
C LEU A 77 3.31 -1.13 15.96
N GLU A 78 2.86 -2.36 15.79
CA GLU A 78 2.91 -3.40 16.84
C GLU A 78 4.35 -3.68 17.30
N GLU A 79 4.52 -4.01 18.57
CA GLU A 79 5.84 -4.22 19.19
C GLU A 79 6.31 -5.69 19.07
N LEU A 80 6.57 -6.13 17.84
CA LEU A 80 6.99 -7.53 17.57
C LEU A 80 8.34 -7.88 18.17
N GLU A 81 9.20 -6.91 18.51
CA GLU A 81 10.45 -7.14 19.25
C GLU A 81 10.23 -7.72 20.64
N ARG A 82 9.05 -7.54 21.22
CA ARG A 82 8.67 -8.09 22.52
C ARG A 82 8.10 -9.51 22.44
N ASP A 83 7.70 -9.96 21.24
CA ASP A 83 7.23 -11.32 20.97
C ASP A 83 8.05 -11.97 19.84
N PRO A 84 9.22 -12.55 20.16
CA PRO A 84 10.08 -13.18 19.16
C PRO A 84 9.41 -14.35 18.41
N GLU A 85 8.45 -15.05 19.06
CA GLU A 85 7.71 -16.13 18.43
C GLU A 85 6.75 -15.60 17.37
N ALA A 86 5.98 -14.54 17.67
CA ALA A 86 5.10 -13.89 16.72
C ALA A 86 5.89 -13.25 15.57
N ARG A 87 7.03 -12.61 15.88
CA ARG A 87 7.91 -12.03 14.87
C ARG A 87 8.38 -13.08 13.85
N GLU A 88 8.82 -14.24 14.32
CA GLU A 88 9.28 -15.33 13.43
C GLU A 88 8.10 -15.94 12.65
N ALA A 89 6.96 -16.18 13.31
CA ALA A 89 5.80 -16.78 12.68
C ALA A 89 5.16 -15.91 11.59
N ARG A 90 5.22 -14.57 11.73
CA ARG A 90 4.64 -13.62 10.78
C ARG A 90 5.63 -13.07 9.78
N ARG A 91 6.91 -13.40 9.92
CA ARG A 91 7.99 -12.81 9.13
C ARG A 91 7.75 -12.96 7.64
N THR A 92 7.75 -11.84 6.92
CA THR A 92 7.71 -11.76 5.47
C THR A 92 9.01 -11.16 4.92
N MET A 93 9.10 -11.00 3.59
CA MET A 93 10.22 -10.26 2.99
C MET A 93 10.31 -8.81 3.49
N LEU A 94 9.20 -8.19 3.91
CA LEU A 94 9.20 -6.82 4.44
C LEU A 94 9.89 -6.71 5.78
N GLU A 95 9.80 -7.76 6.63
CA GLU A 95 10.38 -7.85 7.96
C GLU A 95 11.74 -8.56 7.92
N THR A 96 12.55 -8.33 6.89
CA THR A 96 13.92 -8.84 6.77
C THR A 96 14.87 -7.73 6.35
N ASP A 97 16.12 -7.81 6.80
CA ASP A 97 17.19 -6.92 6.36
C ASP A 97 18.15 -7.64 5.38
N PRO A 98 18.94 -6.90 4.56
CA PRO A 98 20.02 -7.51 3.80
C PRO A 98 21.06 -8.18 4.73
N PRO A 99 21.56 -9.40 4.41
CA PRO A 99 21.48 -10.07 3.11
C PRO A 99 20.21 -10.90 2.87
N GLU A 100 19.44 -11.23 3.91
CA GLU A 100 18.30 -12.14 3.82
C GLU A 100 17.18 -11.56 2.94
N HIS A 101 16.82 -10.30 3.15
CA HIS A 101 15.91 -9.57 2.24
C HIS A 101 16.35 -9.71 0.77
N THR A 102 17.64 -9.54 0.50
CA THR A 102 18.18 -9.61 -0.87
C THR A 102 18.03 -11.01 -1.46
N ARG A 103 18.21 -12.07 -0.65
CA ARG A 103 18.03 -13.47 -1.05
C ARG A 103 16.59 -13.70 -1.53
N ILE A 104 15.60 -13.40 -0.68
CA ILE A 104 14.18 -13.63 -0.97
C ILE A 104 13.73 -12.76 -2.16
N ARG A 105 14.04 -11.46 -2.13
CA ARG A 105 13.63 -10.52 -3.20
C ARG A 105 14.14 -10.94 -4.58
N LYS A 106 15.37 -11.45 -4.66
CA LYS A 106 16.01 -11.87 -5.92
C LYS A 106 15.24 -13.00 -6.61
N MET A 107 14.56 -13.87 -5.85
CA MET A 107 13.81 -15.00 -6.40
C MET A 107 12.68 -14.53 -7.32
N VAL A 108 12.00 -13.44 -6.97
CA VAL A 108 10.80 -12.94 -7.69
C VAL A 108 11.04 -11.68 -8.52
N SER A 109 12.13 -10.96 -8.29
CA SER A 109 12.35 -9.64 -8.91
C SER A 109 12.31 -9.64 -10.44
N ARG A 110 12.64 -10.78 -11.07
CA ARG A 110 12.57 -10.95 -12.55
C ARG A 110 11.14 -10.86 -13.07
N GLY A 111 10.14 -11.25 -12.28
CA GLY A 111 8.71 -11.17 -12.63
C GLY A 111 8.19 -9.73 -12.68
N PHE A 112 8.83 -8.82 -11.95
CA PHE A 112 8.38 -7.43 -11.76
C PHE A 112 9.26 -6.38 -12.46
N THR A 113 10.19 -6.80 -13.34
CA THR A 113 10.98 -5.84 -14.12
C THR A 113 10.08 -5.09 -15.11
N ARG A 114 10.46 -3.84 -15.46
CA ARG A 114 9.75 -3.05 -16.47
C ARG A 114 9.48 -3.86 -17.74
N ARG A 115 10.51 -4.54 -18.28
CA ARG A 115 10.39 -5.36 -19.48
C ARG A 115 9.40 -6.52 -19.35
N THR A 116 9.31 -7.14 -18.18
CA THR A 116 8.36 -8.22 -17.92
C THR A 116 6.95 -7.68 -17.83
N VAL A 117 6.76 -6.58 -17.12
CA VAL A 117 5.46 -5.92 -16.92
C VAL A 117 4.90 -5.38 -18.24
N GLU A 118 5.73 -4.79 -19.11
CA GLU A 118 5.31 -4.31 -20.43
C GLU A 118 4.64 -5.40 -21.30
N ARG A 119 4.91 -6.68 -21.05
CA ARG A 119 4.24 -7.79 -21.77
C ARG A 119 2.76 -7.92 -21.40
N TRP A 120 2.36 -7.42 -20.26
CA TRP A 120 1.00 -7.45 -19.75
C TRP A 120 0.14 -6.28 -20.26
N GLU A 121 0.75 -5.28 -20.91
CA GLU A 121 0.07 -4.05 -21.33
C GLU A 121 -1.20 -4.29 -22.16
N SER A 122 -1.08 -5.04 -23.25
CA SER A 122 -2.25 -5.32 -24.11
C SER A 122 -3.37 -6.08 -23.39
N GLN A 123 -3.01 -6.87 -22.38
CA GLN A 123 -3.99 -7.59 -21.58
C GLN A 123 -4.66 -6.66 -20.56
N ALA A 124 -3.88 -5.82 -19.85
CA ALA A 124 -4.40 -4.83 -18.94
C ALA A 124 -5.37 -3.86 -19.66
N GLN A 125 -5.01 -3.42 -20.86
CA GLN A 125 -5.88 -2.56 -21.70
C GLN A 125 -7.21 -3.23 -22.04
N ARG A 126 -7.19 -4.50 -22.50
CA ARG A 126 -8.44 -5.23 -22.78
C ARG A 126 -9.31 -5.39 -21.54
N LEU A 127 -8.70 -5.83 -20.42
CA LEU A 127 -9.42 -6.00 -19.15
C LEU A 127 -10.05 -4.69 -18.68
N MET A 128 -9.29 -3.59 -18.68
CA MET A 128 -9.81 -2.31 -18.25
C MET A 128 -10.93 -1.81 -19.15
N SER A 129 -10.79 -2.03 -20.48
CA SER A 129 -11.84 -1.71 -21.44
C SER A 129 -13.14 -2.49 -21.15
N GLU A 130 -13.04 -3.80 -20.91
CA GLU A 130 -14.18 -4.68 -20.61
C GLU A 130 -14.83 -4.31 -19.26
N ILE A 131 -14.02 -4.01 -18.24
CA ILE A 131 -14.48 -3.56 -16.92
C ILE A 131 -15.29 -2.27 -17.04
N LEU A 132 -14.80 -1.27 -17.77
CA LEU A 132 -15.53 -0.01 -17.97
C LEU A 132 -16.79 -0.19 -18.81
N ASP A 133 -16.78 -1.06 -19.83
CA ASP A 133 -17.98 -1.35 -20.61
C ASP A 133 -19.07 -1.98 -19.73
N ALA A 134 -18.70 -2.87 -18.81
CA ALA A 134 -19.62 -3.47 -17.86
C ALA A 134 -20.16 -2.42 -16.86
N ALA A 135 -19.31 -1.56 -16.32
CA ALA A 135 -19.71 -0.51 -15.39
C ALA A 135 -20.64 0.54 -16.05
N LEU A 136 -20.43 0.86 -17.33
CA LEU A 136 -21.32 1.74 -18.09
C LEU A 136 -22.68 1.10 -18.41
N ALA A 137 -22.74 -0.23 -18.48
CA ALA A 137 -23.98 -0.97 -18.72
C ALA A 137 -24.84 -1.14 -17.46
N ASP A 138 -24.23 -1.12 -16.26
CA ASP A 138 -24.89 -1.20 -14.96
C ASP A 138 -24.40 -0.07 -14.03
N PRO A 139 -24.98 1.13 -14.17
CA PRO A 139 -24.47 2.35 -13.52
C PRO A 139 -24.81 2.46 -12.03
N ASP A 140 -25.64 1.59 -11.48
CA ASP A 140 -26.11 1.68 -10.08
C ASP A 140 -25.14 1.04 -9.06
N ASP A 141 -24.07 0.41 -9.54
CA ASP A 141 -23.10 -0.29 -8.73
C ASP A 141 -21.97 0.62 -8.21
N ASP A 142 -21.39 0.24 -7.06
CA ASP A 142 -20.28 0.95 -6.44
C ASP A 142 -19.00 0.88 -7.30
N PHE A 143 -18.35 2.03 -7.54
CA PHE A 143 -17.15 2.13 -8.39
C PHE A 143 -15.96 1.32 -7.86
N VAL A 144 -15.80 1.21 -6.53
CA VAL A 144 -14.72 0.40 -5.94
C VAL A 144 -14.91 -1.07 -6.33
N GLU A 145 -16.14 -1.58 -6.18
CA GLU A 145 -16.47 -2.98 -6.44
C GLU A 145 -16.45 -3.33 -7.93
N THR A 146 -16.99 -2.47 -8.76
CA THR A 146 -17.20 -2.77 -10.19
C THR A 146 -16.02 -2.40 -11.07
N VAL A 147 -15.20 -1.42 -10.67
CA VAL A 147 -14.09 -0.93 -11.49
C VAL A 147 -12.75 -1.06 -10.76
N ALA A 148 -12.59 -0.37 -9.63
CA ALA A 148 -11.25 -0.16 -9.07
C ALA A 148 -10.58 -1.44 -8.57
N ARG A 149 -11.34 -2.40 -8.00
CA ARG A 149 -10.80 -3.68 -7.51
C ARG A 149 -10.56 -4.71 -8.62
N ARG A 150 -11.30 -4.62 -9.74
CA ARG A 150 -11.32 -5.69 -10.76
C ARG A 150 -10.00 -5.85 -11.51
N LEU A 151 -9.42 -4.73 -11.99
CA LEU A 151 -8.16 -4.79 -12.74
C LEU A 151 -7.00 -5.34 -11.90
N PRO A 152 -6.71 -4.82 -10.67
CA PRO A 152 -5.62 -5.33 -9.84
C PRO A 152 -5.75 -6.82 -9.50
N ILE A 153 -6.96 -7.27 -9.13
CA ILE A 153 -7.23 -8.70 -8.84
C ILE A 153 -6.85 -9.57 -10.04
N LEU A 154 -7.35 -9.24 -11.22
CA LEU A 154 -7.09 -10.03 -12.42
C LEU A 154 -5.62 -9.99 -12.85
N MET A 155 -4.95 -8.86 -12.66
CA MET A 155 -3.53 -8.73 -13.02
C MET A 155 -2.64 -9.50 -12.07
N ILE A 156 -2.81 -9.34 -10.76
CA ILE A 156 -1.96 -10.04 -9.78
C ILE A 156 -2.24 -11.55 -9.77
N SER A 157 -3.49 -11.99 -9.96
CA SER A 157 -3.82 -13.42 -10.09
C SER A 157 -3.01 -14.08 -11.20
N ARG A 158 -2.90 -13.44 -12.35
CA ARG A 158 -2.12 -13.95 -13.48
C ARG A 158 -0.62 -13.94 -13.25
N VAL A 159 -0.11 -12.88 -12.59
CA VAL A 159 1.31 -12.83 -12.20
C VAL A 159 1.65 -13.94 -11.22
N LEU A 160 0.75 -14.24 -10.28
CA LEU A 160 0.90 -15.31 -9.29
C LEU A 160 0.62 -16.70 -9.87
N GLY A 161 -0.20 -16.82 -10.91
CA GLY A 161 -0.68 -18.09 -11.44
C GLY A 161 -1.92 -18.63 -10.73
N VAL A 162 -2.70 -17.76 -10.09
CA VAL A 162 -4.00 -18.06 -9.48
C VAL A 162 -5.03 -18.18 -10.59
N PRO A 163 -5.86 -19.25 -10.64
CA PRO A 163 -6.98 -19.38 -11.57
C PRO A 163 -8.00 -18.23 -11.41
N ASP A 164 -8.57 -17.76 -12.51
CA ASP A 164 -9.54 -16.67 -12.52
C ASP A 164 -10.78 -17.01 -11.62
N ASP A 165 -11.21 -18.28 -11.60
CA ASP A 165 -12.35 -18.75 -10.80
C ASP A 165 -12.09 -18.67 -9.28
N ASP A 166 -10.82 -18.74 -8.84
CA ASP A 166 -10.44 -18.71 -7.43
C ASP A 166 -10.15 -17.27 -6.96
N ALA A 167 -9.92 -16.35 -7.88
CA ALA A 167 -9.43 -15.01 -7.60
C ALA A 167 -10.35 -14.26 -6.62
N GLU A 168 -11.64 -14.22 -6.89
CA GLU A 168 -12.61 -13.47 -6.08
C GLU A 168 -12.61 -13.92 -4.60
N GLN A 169 -12.60 -15.24 -4.38
CA GLN A 169 -12.58 -15.78 -3.01
C GLN A 169 -11.25 -15.53 -2.30
N LEU A 170 -10.13 -15.68 -3.00
CA LEU A 170 -8.81 -15.44 -2.43
C LEU A 170 -8.66 -13.97 -1.99
N PHE A 171 -9.08 -13.04 -2.83
CA PHE A 171 -8.96 -11.61 -2.52
C PHE A 171 -9.96 -11.16 -1.46
N HIS A 172 -11.14 -11.78 -1.36
CA HIS A 172 -12.04 -11.56 -0.23
C HIS A 172 -11.38 -11.96 1.10
N TRP A 173 -10.64 -13.08 1.14
CA TRP A 173 -9.87 -13.43 2.34
C TRP A 173 -8.73 -12.46 2.60
N ALA A 174 -8.03 -12.00 1.58
CA ALA A 174 -6.95 -11.02 1.72
C ALA A 174 -7.47 -9.68 2.29
N ASP A 175 -8.64 -9.22 1.83
CA ASP A 175 -9.33 -8.04 2.37
C ASP A 175 -9.57 -8.18 3.88
N SER A 176 -10.08 -9.35 4.31
CA SER A 176 -10.31 -9.63 5.75
C SER A 176 -9.03 -9.68 6.57
N VAL A 177 -7.88 -9.95 5.96
CA VAL A 177 -6.58 -9.93 6.64
C VAL A 177 -6.07 -8.50 6.77
N ILE A 178 -6.00 -7.74 5.68
CA ILE A 178 -5.36 -6.41 5.68
C ILE A 178 -6.23 -5.33 6.34
N TYR A 179 -7.55 -5.47 6.28
CA TYR A 179 -8.48 -4.53 6.93
C TYR A 179 -8.94 -5.01 8.30
N HIS A 180 -8.04 -5.67 9.02
CA HIS A 180 -8.28 -6.27 10.34
C HIS A 180 -8.83 -5.30 11.41
N ALA A 181 -8.75 -3.99 11.20
CA ALA A 181 -9.31 -2.97 12.09
C ALA A 181 -10.68 -2.43 11.61
N ASP A 182 -11.18 -2.84 10.43
CA ASP A 182 -12.48 -2.41 9.90
C ASP A 182 -13.54 -3.52 10.08
N PRO A 183 -14.63 -3.27 10.85
CA PRO A 183 -15.64 -4.29 11.14
C PRO A 183 -16.48 -4.73 9.94
N GLU A 184 -16.38 -4.05 8.78
CA GLU A 184 -17.03 -4.50 7.55
C GLU A 184 -16.30 -5.67 6.90
N PHE A 185 -14.97 -5.79 7.11
CA PHE A 185 -14.11 -6.79 6.49
C PHE A 185 -13.65 -7.89 7.46
N ALA A 186 -13.48 -7.56 8.74
CA ALA A 186 -12.91 -8.46 9.72
C ALA A 186 -13.95 -8.95 10.73
N ASP A 187 -14.06 -10.29 10.88
CA ASP A 187 -14.86 -10.91 11.93
C ASP A 187 -14.28 -10.69 13.34
N VAL A 188 -12.95 -10.56 13.43
CA VAL A 188 -12.20 -10.25 14.66
C VAL A 188 -11.50 -8.93 14.43
N VAL A 189 -11.97 -7.87 15.10
CA VAL A 189 -11.50 -6.49 14.89
C VAL A 189 -10.32 -6.19 15.83
N PHE A 190 -9.16 -5.92 15.28
CA PHE A 190 -7.85 -5.84 15.95
C PHE A 190 -7.83 -4.97 17.21
N ASP A 191 -8.43 -3.77 17.17
CA ASP A 191 -8.40 -2.81 18.28
C ASP A 191 -9.68 -2.81 19.13
N ARG A 192 -10.55 -3.82 18.97
CA ARG A 192 -11.83 -3.95 19.69
C ARG A 192 -12.04 -5.31 20.34
N ASP A 193 -11.44 -6.37 19.78
CA ASP A 193 -11.62 -7.76 20.22
C ASP A 193 -10.33 -8.32 20.84
N ASP A 194 -10.45 -9.46 21.57
CA ASP A 194 -9.29 -10.21 22.02
C ASP A 194 -8.62 -10.91 20.84
N THR A 195 -7.49 -10.41 20.40
CA THR A 195 -6.69 -10.95 19.28
C THR A 195 -5.48 -11.77 19.73
N ASP A 196 -5.25 -11.93 21.04
CA ASP A 196 -4.12 -12.69 21.56
C ASP A 196 -4.07 -14.16 21.11
N PRO A 197 -5.22 -14.88 20.97
CA PRO A 197 -5.23 -16.23 20.41
C PRO A 197 -4.68 -16.32 18.98
N TYR A 198 -4.63 -15.22 18.24
CA TYR A 198 -4.20 -15.13 16.85
C TYR A 198 -2.84 -14.42 16.70
N ARG A 199 -2.13 -14.18 17.80
CA ARG A 199 -0.86 -13.40 17.82
C ARG A 199 0.23 -13.94 16.89
N LEU A 200 0.21 -15.22 16.54
CA LEU A 200 1.15 -15.84 15.61
C LEU A 200 0.74 -15.72 14.12
N LEU A 201 -0.42 -15.17 13.82
CA LEU A 201 -0.92 -15.03 12.46
C LEU A 201 -0.69 -13.60 11.95
N PRO A 202 -0.37 -13.42 10.65
CA PRO A 202 -0.26 -12.09 10.04
C PRO A 202 -1.52 -11.25 10.34
N PHE A 203 -1.31 -9.98 10.73
CA PHE A 203 -2.37 -9.05 11.14
C PHE A 203 -3.31 -9.58 12.24
N ARG A 204 -2.86 -10.57 13.02
CA ARG A 204 -3.67 -11.30 14.02
C ARG A 204 -5.02 -11.78 13.46
N SER A 205 -5.07 -12.09 12.17
CA SER A 205 -6.27 -12.49 11.46
C SER A 205 -6.36 -14.01 11.29
N PRO A 206 -7.40 -14.68 11.82
CA PRO A 206 -7.61 -16.12 11.62
C PRO A 206 -7.81 -16.48 10.13
N THR A 207 -8.24 -15.53 9.31
CA THR A 207 -8.43 -15.73 7.87
C THR A 207 -7.11 -15.98 7.13
N SER A 208 -5.97 -15.59 7.68
CA SER A 208 -4.65 -15.92 7.12
C SER A 208 -4.45 -17.41 6.91
N LEU A 209 -5.04 -18.26 7.76
CA LEU A 209 -4.97 -19.73 7.62
C LEU A 209 -5.64 -20.23 6.35
N LYS A 210 -6.74 -19.59 5.92
CA LYS A 210 -7.43 -19.95 4.66
C LYS A 210 -6.56 -19.63 3.46
N VAL A 211 -5.84 -18.49 3.49
CA VAL A 211 -4.92 -18.09 2.45
C VAL A 211 -3.71 -19.03 2.40
N PHE A 212 -3.18 -19.43 3.57
CA PHE A 212 -2.05 -20.38 3.64
C PHE A 212 -2.42 -21.76 3.10
N ASP A 213 -3.59 -22.28 3.47
CA ASP A 213 -4.09 -23.56 2.97
C ASP A 213 -4.30 -23.51 1.42
N TYR A 214 -4.85 -22.42 0.91
CA TYR A 214 -4.95 -22.20 -0.53
C TYR A 214 -3.59 -22.16 -1.20
N ALA A 215 -2.62 -21.41 -0.65
CA ALA A 215 -1.27 -21.31 -1.18
C ALA A 215 -0.57 -22.67 -1.32
N GLN A 216 -0.69 -23.53 -0.30
CA GLN A 216 -0.11 -24.87 -0.31
C GLN A 216 -0.75 -25.75 -1.40
N ARG A 217 -2.10 -25.74 -1.51
CA ARG A 217 -2.79 -26.49 -2.58
C ARG A 217 -2.38 -26.02 -3.97
N LEU A 218 -2.31 -24.71 -4.18
CA LEU A 218 -1.87 -24.13 -5.44
C LEU A 218 -0.42 -24.55 -5.77
N ALA A 219 0.47 -24.53 -4.77
CA ALA A 219 1.86 -24.95 -4.94
C ALA A 219 1.96 -26.44 -5.35
N GLU A 220 1.12 -27.33 -4.79
CA GLU A 220 1.08 -28.74 -5.18
C GLU A 220 0.65 -28.89 -6.64
N VAL A 221 -0.37 -28.17 -7.09
CA VAL A 221 -0.80 -28.15 -8.49
C VAL A 221 0.32 -27.67 -9.42
N LYS A 222 1.00 -26.57 -9.03
CA LYS A 222 2.06 -25.96 -9.83
C LYS A 222 3.34 -26.78 -9.87
N ARG A 223 3.64 -27.64 -8.91
CA ARG A 223 4.74 -28.62 -8.99
C ARG A 223 4.47 -29.71 -10.03
N ILE A 224 3.20 -30.06 -10.24
CA ILE A 224 2.78 -31.08 -11.22
C ILE A 224 2.71 -30.48 -12.62
N ASP A 225 2.14 -29.28 -12.75
CA ASP A 225 1.92 -28.57 -14.02
C ASP A 225 2.43 -27.12 -13.90
N PRO A 226 3.76 -26.90 -14.01
CA PRO A 226 4.36 -25.59 -13.85
C PRO A 226 4.05 -24.68 -15.04
N ALA A 227 3.83 -23.39 -14.74
CA ALA A 227 3.64 -22.34 -15.72
C ALA A 227 4.66 -21.19 -15.55
N ALA A 228 4.58 -20.18 -16.41
CA ALA A 228 5.46 -19.01 -16.31
C ALA A 228 4.92 -17.98 -15.31
N ASP A 229 4.67 -18.41 -14.07
CA ASP A 229 4.13 -17.58 -12.97
C ASP A 229 5.00 -17.65 -11.70
N ILE A 230 4.70 -16.79 -10.74
CA ILE A 230 5.49 -16.67 -9.51
C ILE A 230 5.32 -17.90 -8.62
N VAL A 231 4.11 -18.47 -8.51
CA VAL A 231 3.89 -19.62 -7.64
C VAL A 231 4.63 -20.85 -8.18
N SER A 232 4.64 -21.08 -9.50
CA SER A 232 5.44 -22.15 -10.12
C SER A 232 6.92 -22.00 -9.81
N LEU A 233 7.44 -20.76 -9.87
CA LEU A 233 8.84 -20.46 -9.55
C LEU A 233 9.18 -20.74 -8.08
N LEU A 234 8.28 -20.36 -7.17
CA LEU A 234 8.50 -20.50 -5.72
C LEU A 234 8.24 -21.92 -5.22
N ALA A 235 7.26 -22.63 -5.80
CA ALA A 235 6.88 -23.98 -5.40
C ALA A 235 7.97 -25.03 -5.68
N ASP A 236 8.84 -24.77 -6.66
CA ASP A 236 9.98 -25.63 -7.03
C ASP A 236 11.29 -25.22 -6.33
N SER A 237 11.25 -24.24 -5.43
CA SER A 237 12.44 -23.71 -4.76
C SER A 237 12.70 -24.45 -3.45
N ASP A 238 13.88 -25.05 -3.32
CA ASP A 238 14.38 -25.60 -2.05
C ASP A 238 14.86 -24.50 -1.07
N ASP A 239 14.87 -23.24 -1.51
CA ASP A 239 15.39 -22.11 -0.74
C ASP A 239 14.34 -21.49 0.20
N LEU A 240 13.07 -21.95 0.18
CA LEU A 240 11.98 -21.47 1.04
C LEU A 240 11.43 -22.57 1.93
N THR A 241 11.24 -22.27 3.21
CA THR A 241 10.40 -23.09 4.08
C THR A 241 8.92 -22.95 3.69
N ALA A 242 8.08 -23.89 4.13
CA ALA A 242 6.63 -23.79 3.91
C ALA A 242 6.03 -22.52 4.54
N GLN A 243 6.56 -22.09 5.69
CA GLN A 243 6.14 -20.86 6.36
C GLN A 243 6.51 -19.62 5.55
N GLU A 244 7.77 -19.50 5.10
CA GLU A 244 8.22 -18.40 4.25
C GLU A 244 7.42 -18.34 2.94
N PHE A 245 7.11 -19.49 2.33
CA PHE A 245 6.27 -19.54 1.14
C PHE A 245 4.86 -19.00 1.44
N ASN A 246 4.22 -19.42 2.53
CA ASN A 246 2.89 -18.99 2.90
C ASN A 246 2.80 -17.48 3.17
N THR A 247 3.71 -16.96 4.01
CA THR A 247 3.75 -15.53 4.34
C THR A 247 4.10 -14.69 3.13
N PHE A 248 4.98 -15.18 2.25
CA PHE A 248 5.34 -14.49 1.03
C PHE A 248 4.20 -14.49 -0.01
N PHE A 249 3.48 -15.61 -0.16
CA PHE A 249 2.29 -15.66 -1.01
C PHE A 249 1.23 -14.67 -0.54
N LEU A 250 0.91 -14.67 0.76
CA LEU A 250 -0.03 -13.72 1.35
C LEU A 250 0.40 -12.27 1.11
N LEU A 251 1.69 -11.96 1.32
CA LEU A 251 2.25 -10.64 1.06
C LEU A 251 2.01 -10.19 -0.39
N LEU A 252 2.27 -11.05 -1.38
CA LEU A 252 2.09 -10.71 -2.80
C LEU A 252 0.62 -10.51 -3.15
N VAL A 253 -0.29 -11.33 -2.59
CA VAL A 253 -1.73 -11.19 -2.79
C VAL A 253 -2.21 -9.84 -2.27
N ILE A 254 -1.88 -9.49 -1.02
CA ILE A 254 -2.28 -8.22 -0.39
C ILE A 254 -1.65 -7.03 -1.13
N ALA A 255 -0.33 -7.03 -1.27
CA ALA A 255 0.39 -5.87 -1.81
C ALA A 255 0.03 -5.57 -3.28
N GLY A 256 -0.26 -6.60 -4.08
CA GLY A 256 -0.54 -6.45 -5.50
C GLY A 256 -1.98 -6.04 -5.82
N ASN A 257 -2.92 -6.25 -4.90
CA ASN A 257 -4.33 -5.90 -5.07
C ASN A 257 -4.67 -4.56 -4.40
N GLU A 258 -4.51 -4.51 -3.07
CA GLU A 258 -5.10 -3.47 -2.22
C GLU A 258 -4.58 -2.07 -2.55
N THR A 259 -3.27 -1.95 -2.70
CA THR A 259 -2.65 -0.64 -2.94
C THR A 259 -3.07 -0.05 -4.28
N THR A 260 -3.15 -0.87 -5.34
CA THR A 260 -3.56 -0.41 -6.67
C THR A 260 -5.06 -0.12 -6.72
N ARG A 261 -5.91 -0.97 -6.10
CA ARG A 261 -7.35 -0.70 -5.95
C ARG A 261 -7.60 0.70 -5.39
N HIS A 262 -6.93 1.04 -4.29
CA HIS A 262 -7.08 2.36 -3.69
C HIS A 262 -6.45 3.47 -4.52
N GLY A 263 -5.35 3.18 -5.22
CA GLY A 263 -4.79 4.10 -6.21
C GLY A 263 -5.81 4.50 -7.27
N LEU A 264 -6.53 3.52 -7.84
CA LEU A 264 -7.57 3.74 -8.86
C LEU A 264 -8.83 4.41 -8.28
N SER A 265 -9.26 4.01 -7.07
CA SER A 265 -10.39 4.63 -6.39
C SER A 265 -10.15 6.11 -6.10
N HIS A 266 -8.97 6.46 -5.58
CA HIS A 266 -8.59 7.85 -5.36
C HIS A 266 -8.38 8.62 -6.66
N ALA A 267 -7.93 7.97 -7.74
CA ALA A 267 -7.83 8.59 -9.06
C ALA A 267 -9.20 9.01 -9.57
N ALA A 268 -10.20 8.12 -9.51
CA ALA A 268 -11.56 8.42 -9.93
C ALA A 268 -12.18 9.54 -9.09
N LEU A 269 -12.02 9.49 -7.76
CA LEU A 269 -12.46 10.53 -6.84
C LEU A 269 -11.81 11.89 -7.17
N ALA A 270 -10.49 11.90 -7.38
CA ALA A 270 -9.75 13.11 -7.73
C ALA A 270 -10.22 13.70 -9.08
N LEU A 271 -10.47 12.86 -10.09
CA LEU A 271 -10.97 13.30 -11.39
C LEU A 271 -12.43 13.76 -11.34
N ALA A 272 -13.24 13.22 -10.42
CA ALA A 272 -14.60 13.72 -10.16
C ALA A 272 -14.57 15.14 -9.55
N ASP A 273 -13.60 15.39 -8.62
CA ASP A 273 -13.45 16.68 -7.96
C ASP A 273 -12.72 17.72 -8.83
N HIS A 274 -11.91 17.27 -9.79
CA HIS A 274 -11.10 18.11 -10.67
C HIS A 274 -11.35 17.76 -12.16
N PRO A 275 -12.56 17.96 -12.69
CA PRO A 275 -12.91 17.60 -14.07
C PRO A 275 -12.08 18.33 -15.13
N ASP A 276 -11.57 19.51 -14.81
CA ASP A 276 -10.64 20.28 -15.64
C ASP A 276 -9.31 19.53 -15.89
N GLN A 277 -8.84 18.75 -14.93
CA GLN A 277 -7.63 17.94 -15.08
C GLN A 277 -7.85 16.76 -16.02
N LEU A 278 -9.04 16.14 -16.00
CA LEU A 278 -9.42 15.10 -16.97
C LEU A 278 -9.49 15.67 -18.39
N ASP A 279 -10.10 16.86 -18.57
CA ASP A 279 -10.13 17.54 -19.88
C ASP A 279 -8.73 17.90 -20.38
N ARG A 280 -7.88 18.38 -19.48
CA ARG A 280 -6.49 18.72 -19.80
C ARG A 280 -5.71 17.47 -20.25
N LEU A 281 -5.87 16.33 -19.56
CA LEU A 281 -5.22 15.07 -19.93
C LEU A 281 -5.73 14.56 -21.29
N ARG A 282 -7.04 14.62 -21.51
CA ARG A 282 -7.66 14.23 -22.80
C ARG A 282 -7.18 15.10 -23.95
N GLY A 283 -7.06 16.41 -23.71
CA GLY A 283 -6.57 17.38 -24.71
C GLY A 283 -5.05 17.32 -24.95
N ASN A 284 -4.29 16.72 -24.02
CA ASN A 284 -2.85 16.60 -24.13
C ASN A 284 -2.35 15.24 -23.59
N PRO A 285 -2.40 14.17 -24.42
CA PRO A 285 -1.93 12.84 -24.02
C PRO A 285 -0.44 12.75 -23.61
N GLU A 286 0.37 13.72 -23.99
CA GLU A 286 1.79 13.82 -23.59
C GLU A 286 1.95 13.96 -22.07
N LEU A 287 0.90 14.38 -21.36
CA LEU A 287 0.89 14.44 -19.90
C LEU A 287 0.75 13.07 -19.23
N MET A 288 0.43 12.00 -19.96
CA MET A 288 0.18 10.68 -19.37
C MET A 288 1.28 10.21 -18.40
N PRO A 289 2.58 10.33 -18.71
CA PRO A 289 3.62 9.94 -17.77
C PRO A 289 3.60 10.73 -16.46
N SER A 290 3.40 12.06 -16.51
CA SER A 290 3.32 12.90 -15.30
C SER A 290 2.00 12.68 -14.55
N ALA A 291 0.91 12.44 -15.27
CA ALA A 291 -0.39 12.14 -14.67
C ALA A 291 -0.37 10.86 -13.83
N VAL A 292 0.30 9.81 -14.31
CA VAL A 292 0.50 8.56 -13.55
C VAL A 292 1.22 8.83 -12.23
N GLU A 293 2.35 9.56 -12.25
CA GLU A 293 3.10 9.86 -11.03
C GLU A 293 2.32 10.78 -10.08
N GLU A 294 1.53 11.72 -10.61
CA GLU A 294 0.71 12.61 -9.78
C GLU A 294 -0.45 11.86 -9.11
N ILE A 295 -1.13 10.98 -9.81
CA ILE A 295 -2.16 10.11 -9.22
C ILE A 295 -1.55 9.23 -8.12
N LEU A 296 -0.37 8.66 -8.33
CA LEU A 296 0.33 7.86 -7.33
C LEU A 296 0.72 8.71 -6.11
N ARG A 297 1.22 9.93 -6.29
CA ARG A 297 1.50 10.87 -5.21
C ARG A 297 0.24 11.20 -4.42
N TRP A 298 -0.82 11.59 -5.12
CA TRP A 298 -2.11 12.05 -4.57
C TRP A 298 -2.80 10.96 -3.77
N SER A 299 -2.88 9.74 -4.32
CA SER A 299 -3.56 8.62 -3.68
C SER A 299 -2.83 8.08 -2.46
N CYS A 300 -1.52 7.95 -2.54
CA CYS A 300 -0.66 7.41 -1.48
C CYS A 300 -1.32 6.26 -0.68
N PRO A 301 -1.56 5.09 -1.29
CA PRO A 301 -2.37 4.04 -0.66
C PRO A 301 -1.75 3.47 0.63
N GLN A 302 -0.42 3.33 0.70
CA GLN A 302 0.31 2.94 1.90
C GLN A 302 0.61 4.18 2.73
N LEU A 303 0.15 4.22 3.99
CA LEU A 303 0.28 5.42 4.82
C LEU A 303 1.63 5.55 5.49
N HIS A 304 2.16 4.46 6.03
CA HIS A 304 3.44 4.46 6.74
C HIS A 304 4.11 3.09 6.72
N PHE A 305 5.40 3.09 7.05
CA PHE A 305 6.13 1.92 7.53
C PHE A 305 7.03 2.28 8.70
N ARG A 306 7.19 1.32 9.61
CA ARG A 306 8.09 1.38 10.75
C ARG A 306 9.49 0.91 10.35
N ARG A 307 10.48 1.44 11.09
CA ARG A 307 11.84 0.91 11.25
C ARG A 307 12.20 0.92 12.73
N THR A 308 13.25 0.17 13.08
CA THR A 308 13.83 0.19 14.43
C THR A 308 15.27 0.66 14.32
N ALA A 309 15.67 1.64 15.13
CA ALA A 309 17.04 2.12 15.16
C ALA A 309 17.96 1.05 15.76
N LEU A 310 19.03 0.67 15.06
CA LEU A 310 20.00 -0.33 15.53
C LEU A 310 21.09 0.26 16.44
N VAL A 311 21.31 1.54 16.33
CA VAL A 311 22.33 2.31 17.06
C VAL A 311 21.79 3.68 17.42
N ASP A 312 22.38 4.31 18.44
CA ASP A 312 22.10 5.72 18.73
C ASP A 312 22.43 6.56 17.49
N THR A 313 21.49 7.37 17.07
CA THR A 313 21.59 8.18 15.85
C THR A 313 20.89 9.53 16.03
N GLU A 314 20.89 10.34 14.98
CA GLU A 314 20.26 11.64 14.95
C GLU A 314 19.44 11.79 13.68
N LEU A 315 18.20 12.23 13.81
CA LEU A 315 17.34 12.65 12.70
C LEU A 315 16.99 14.13 12.87
N ARG A 316 17.43 14.97 11.96
CA ARG A 316 17.15 16.42 11.94
C ARG A 316 17.45 17.12 13.29
N GLY A 317 18.56 16.75 13.93
CA GLY A 317 18.94 17.29 15.25
C GLY A 317 18.23 16.66 16.45
N VAL A 318 17.38 15.67 16.22
CA VAL A 318 16.69 14.90 17.26
C VAL A 318 17.45 13.61 17.53
N SER A 319 17.81 13.36 18.78
CA SER A 319 18.46 12.11 19.20
C SER A 319 17.45 10.96 19.17
N VAL A 320 17.81 9.87 18.49
CA VAL A 320 17.04 8.62 18.42
C VAL A 320 17.93 7.53 19.01
N ALA A 321 17.46 6.87 20.05
CA ALA A 321 18.24 5.82 20.73
C ALA A 321 18.16 4.49 20.00
N ALA A 322 19.16 3.63 20.20
CA ALA A 322 19.10 2.25 19.75
C ALA A 322 17.90 1.53 20.37
N GLY A 323 17.11 0.85 19.54
CA GLY A 323 15.85 0.21 19.92
C GLY A 323 14.61 1.07 19.68
N ASP A 324 14.75 2.37 19.44
CA ASP A 324 13.61 3.25 19.20
C ASP A 324 12.87 2.89 17.91
N LYS A 325 11.54 3.00 17.98
CA LYS A 325 10.62 2.86 16.86
C LYS A 325 10.59 4.16 16.05
N VAL A 326 10.86 4.07 14.76
CA VAL A 326 10.84 5.19 13.79
C VAL A 326 9.81 4.92 12.71
N VAL A 327 8.76 5.73 12.64
CA VAL A 327 7.64 5.56 11.71
C VAL A 327 7.67 6.65 10.64
N THR A 328 7.85 6.24 9.40
CA THR A 328 7.91 7.15 8.24
C THR A 328 6.54 7.27 7.59
N TRP A 329 5.98 8.48 7.53
CA TRP A 329 4.63 8.74 7.02
C TRP A 329 4.66 9.17 5.56
N TYR A 330 4.37 8.25 4.64
CA TYR A 330 4.37 8.49 3.20
C TYR A 330 3.34 9.53 2.77
N ILE A 331 2.13 9.46 3.37
CA ILE A 331 1.07 10.43 3.10
C ILE A 331 1.51 11.86 3.49
N SER A 332 2.26 12.02 4.58
CA SER A 332 2.83 13.32 4.94
C SER A 332 3.91 13.76 3.96
N ALA A 333 4.84 12.87 3.64
CA ALA A 333 5.97 13.15 2.73
C ALA A 333 5.50 13.53 1.32
N ASN A 334 4.43 12.92 0.82
CA ASN A 334 3.85 13.22 -0.50
C ASN A 334 3.14 14.57 -0.57
N TYR A 335 2.85 15.18 0.58
CA TYR A 335 2.26 16.51 0.70
C TYR A 335 3.19 17.52 1.38
N ASP A 336 4.51 17.25 1.39
CA ASP A 336 5.52 18.12 1.98
C ASP A 336 5.73 19.38 1.14
N GLU A 337 5.40 20.53 1.70
CA GLU A 337 5.52 21.86 1.07
C GLU A 337 6.99 22.25 0.78
N ALA A 338 7.97 21.58 1.40
CA ALA A 338 9.37 21.77 1.11
C ALA A 338 9.82 21.00 -0.15
N ALA A 339 9.10 19.96 -0.53
CA ALA A 339 9.41 19.10 -1.69
C ALA A 339 8.51 19.40 -2.90
N PHE A 340 7.29 19.87 -2.67
CA PHE A 340 6.29 20.09 -3.71
C PHE A 340 5.72 21.50 -3.64
N VAL A 341 5.67 22.18 -4.77
CA VAL A 341 4.93 23.45 -4.89
C VAL A 341 3.44 23.14 -4.90
N ASP A 342 2.67 23.82 -4.05
CA ASP A 342 1.22 23.64 -3.91
C ASP A 342 0.80 22.15 -3.84
N PRO A 343 1.28 21.37 -2.84
CA PRO A 343 1.10 19.91 -2.78
C PRO A 343 -0.37 19.48 -2.67
N PHE A 344 -1.27 20.37 -2.24
CA PHE A 344 -2.71 20.14 -2.12
C PHE A 344 -3.49 20.50 -3.39
N THR A 345 -2.81 20.90 -4.47
CA THR A 345 -3.39 21.08 -5.79
C THR A 345 -3.09 19.87 -6.65
N LEU A 346 -4.13 19.22 -7.18
CA LEU A 346 -3.97 18.16 -8.19
C LEU A 346 -3.47 18.79 -9.49
N ASP A 347 -2.29 18.39 -9.94
CA ASP A 347 -1.71 18.83 -11.21
C ASP A 347 -1.16 17.64 -12.00
N LEU A 348 -1.92 17.13 -12.96
CA LEU A 348 -1.51 15.99 -13.79
C LEU A 348 -0.26 16.27 -14.65
N GLY A 349 0.18 17.52 -14.70
CA GLY A 349 1.44 17.92 -15.36
C GLY A 349 2.60 18.15 -14.39
N ARG A 350 2.45 17.82 -13.09
CA ARG A 350 3.48 18.10 -12.07
C ARG A 350 4.84 17.49 -12.44
N TYR A 351 5.85 18.35 -12.47
CA TYR A 351 7.23 17.94 -12.69
C TYR A 351 8.21 18.96 -12.05
N PRO A 352 9.25 18.54 -11.29
CA PRO A 352 9.50 17.15 -10.87
C PRO A 352 8.44 16.64 -9.87
N ASN A 353 8.31 15.31 -9.76
CA ASN A 353 7.39 14.66 -8.84
C ASN A 353 8.11 13.53 -8.04
N PRO A 354 8.93 13.89 -7.03
CA PRO A 354 9.76 12.94 -6.29
C PRO A 354 9.00 12.23 -5.17
N HIS A 355 7.76 11.79 -5.42
CA HIS A 355 6.91 11.19 -4.38
C HIS A 355 7.49 9.89 -3.79
N ALA A 356 7.11 9.59 -2.54
CA ALA A 356 7.56 8.43 -1.79
C ALA A 356 6.58 7.24 -1.82
N THR A 357 5.56 7.24 -2.68
CA THR A 357 4.50 6.20 -2.72
C THR A 357 5.07 4.78 -2.85
N PHE A 358 6.19 4.60 -3.51
CA PHE A 358 6.90 3.32 -3.64
C PHE A 358 8.03 3.14 -2.64
N GLY A 359 8.11 3.96 -1.61
CA GLY A 359 9.20 4.02 -0.63
C GLY A 359 10.26 5.07 -0.97
N GLY A 360 11.10 5.40 0.02
CA GLY A 360 12.18 6.40 -0.08
C GLY A 360 13.44 5.92 -0.82
N GLY A 361 13.40 4.76 -1.47
CA GLY A 361 14.57 4.08 -2.03
C GLY A 361 15.11 2.99 -1.09
N GLY A 362 16.39 2.60 -1.29
CA GLY A 362 16.99 1.52 -0.50
C GLY A 362 16.49 0.11 -0.88
N PRO A 363 16.78 -0.91 -0.05
CA PRO A 363 16.48 -2.30 -0.38
C PRO A 363 14.98 -2.59 -0.49
N HIS A 364 14.15 -1.89 0.27
CA HIS A 364 12.70 -2.11 0.33
C HIS A 364 11.88 -1.27 -0.67
N ILE A 365 12.50 -0.70 -1.71
CA ILE A 365 11.73 -0.07 -2.79
C ILE A 365 10.66 -1.02 -3.33
N CYS A 366 9.44 -0.53 -3.56
CA CYS A 366 8.31 -1.37 -3.99
C CYS A 366 8.66 -2.27 -5.16
N LEU A 367 8.43 -3.58 -5.00
CA LEU A 367 8.68 -4.58 -6.02
C LEU A 367 7.72 -4.42 -7.21
N GLY A 368 6.45 -4.12 -6.92
CA GLY A 368 5.36 -3.96 -7.89
C GLY A 368 5.28 -2.59 -8.57
N ALA A 369 6.23 -1.67 -8.34
CA ALA A 369 6.15 -0.29 -8.80
C ALA A 369 5.90 -0.12 -10.32
N TRP A 370 6.41 -1.02 -11.15
CA TRP A 370 6.16 -0.99 -12.60
C TRP A 370 4.77 -1.49 -12.97
N LEU A 371 4.27 -2.51 -12.24
CA LEU A 371 2.92 -3.03 -12.45
C LEU A 371 1.86 -2.00 -12.05
N ALA A 372 2.01 -1.38 -10.87
CA ALA A 372 1.11 -0.31 -10.43
C ALA A 372 1.08 0.88 -11.41
N ARG A 373 2.25 1.30 -11.93
CA ARG A 373 2.31 2.34 -12.98
C ARG A 373 1.61 1.93 -14.27
N LEU A 374 1.75 0.68 -14.68
CA LEU A 374 1.02 0.15 -15.85
C LEU A 374 -0.48 0.21 -15.62
N GLU A 375 -0.96 -0.25 -14.47
CA GLU A 375 -2.39 -0.30 -14.18
C GLU A 375 -3.01 1.09 -14.08
N VAL A 376 -2.33 2.04 -13.39
CA VAL A 376 -2.78 3.44 -13.33
C VAL A 376 -2.76 4.09 -14.72
N ARG A 377 -1.73 3.84 -15.53
CA ARG A 377 -1.67 4.37 -16.90
C ARG A 377 -2.81 3.85 -17.75
N VAL A 378 -3.01 2.54 -17.79
CA VAL A 378 -4.08 1.91 -18.57
C VAL A 378 -5.45 2.38 -18.10
N PHE A 379 -5.66 2.54 -16.80
CA PHE A 379 -6.87 3.13 -16.23
C PHE A 379 -7.11 4.53 -16.79
N LEU A 380 -6.12 5.44 -16.70
CA LEU A 380 -6.24 6.81 -17.19
C LEU A 380 -6.48 6.88 -18.70
N GLU A 381 -5.80 6.04 -19.50
CA GLU A 381 -5.99 5.94 -20.95
C GLU A 381 -7.43 5.56 -21.29
N GLU A 382 -7.97 4.52 -20.63
CA GLU A 382 -9.34 4.06 -20.87
C GLU A 382 -10.41 5.02 -20.35
N ILE A 383 -10.16 5.68 -19.21
CA ILE A 383 -11.02 6.76 -18.71
C ILE A 383 -11.08 7.91 -19.73
N CYS A 384 -9.93 8.37 -20.22
CA CYS A 384 -9.91 9.43 -21.25
C CYS A 384 -10.69 9.06 -22.51
N ARG A 385 -10.74 7.77 -22.85
CA ARG A 385 -11.40 7.26 -24.06
C ARG A 385 -12.90 7.04 -23.90
N LYS A 386 -13.35 6.57 -22.72
CA LYS A 386 -14.71 6.07 -22.51
C LYS A 386 -15.58 6.93 -21.63
N ILE A 387 -15.01 7.71 -20.73
CA ILE A 387 -15.73 8.48 -19.72
C ILE A 387 -15.60 9.97 -20.01
N HIS A 388 -16.72 10.66 -20.18
CA HIS A 388 -16.74 12.11 -20.33
C HIS A 388 -16.56 12.79 -18.97
N ARG A 389 -17.34 12.37 -17.96
CA ARG A 389 -17.34 12.92 -16.60
C ARG A 389 -17.60 11.85 -15.55
N PHE A 390 -17.09 12.11 -14.37
CA PHE A 390 -17.52 11.45 -13.15
C PHE A 390 -18.42 12.40 -12.35
N HIS A 391 -19.55 11.92 -11.88
CA HIS A 391 -20.44 12.66 -10.99
C HIS A 391 -20.54 11.93 -9.66
N ARG A 392 -20.39 12.66 -8.54
CA ARG A 392 -20.60 12.05 -7.23
C ARG A 392 -22.07 11.76 -7.01
N ALA A 393 -22.43 10.48 -6.81
CA ALA A 393 -23.76 10.06 -6.41
C ALA A 393 -23.95 10.06 -4.87
N GLY A 394 -22.83 10.12 -4.13
CA GLY A 394 -22.82 10.16 -2.67
C GLY A 394 -21.42 10.44 -2.09
N PRO A 395 -21.30 10.51 -0.76
CA PRO A 395 -20.00 10.66 -0.10
C PRO A 395 -19.18 9.37 -0.24
N PRO A 396 -17.85 9.45 -0.42
CA PRO A 396 -16.99 8.29 -0.33
C PRO A 396 -16.96 7.76 1.10
N VAL A 397 -16.90 6.44 1.26
CA VAL A 397 -16.74 5.78 2.56
C VAL A 397 -15.32 5.22 2.67
N ARG A 398 -14.59 5.68 3.69
CA ARG A 398 -13.19 5.30 3.90
C ARG A 398 -13.06 3.99 4.66
N ILE A 399 -11.97 3.28 4.43
CA ILE A 399 -11.53 2.16 5.26
C ILE A 399 -11.10 2.69 6.64
N ARG A 400 -11.49 2.00 7.69
CA ARG A 400 -11.04 2.27 9.06
C ARG A 400 -9.64 1.68 9.27
N SER A 401 -8.60 2.41 8.84
CA SER A 401 -7.22 1.95 8.93
C SER A 401 -6.26 3.14 8.95
N ASN A 402 -5.33 3.15 9.91
CA ASN A 402 -4.19 4.08 9.93
C ASN A 402 -3.00 3.57 9.10
N PHE A 403 -3.12 2.38 8.47
CA PHE A 403 -2.08 1.73 7.68
C PHE A 403 -2.34 1.86 6.17
N ILE A 404 -3.61 1.73 5.75
CA ILE A 404 -4.03 1.83 4.36
C ILE A 404 -4.93 3.03 4.13
N ASN A 405 -4.59 3.89 3.16
CA ASN A 405 -5.42 4.99 2.68
C ASN A 405 -6.45 4.47 1.68
N GLY A 406 -7.51 3.85 2.17
CA GLY A 406 -8.48 3.15 1.35
C GLY A 406 -9.86 3.80 1.29
N LEU A 407 -10.56 3.56 0.17
CA LEU A 407 -12.00 3.77 0.03
C LEU A 407 -12.66 2.41 -0.10
N LYS A 408 -13.66 2.13 0.76
CA LYS A 408 -14.45 0.89 0.66
C LYS A 408 -15.69 1.07 -0.22
N HIS A 409 -16.24 2.29 -0.25
CA HIS A 409 -17.34 2.64 -1.15
C HIS A 409 -17.08 3.99 -1.81
N LEU A 410 -17.37 4.06 -3.10
CA LEU A 410 -17.26 5.26 -3.90
C LEU A 410 -18.42 5.32 -4.92
N PRO A 411 -19.58 5.86 -4.49
CA PRO A 411 -20.72 6.02 -5.38
C PRO A 411 -20.45 7.10 -6.43
N LEU A 412 -20.22 6.68 -7.67
CA LEU A 412 -19.99 7.53 -8.84
C LEU A 412 -20.93 7.16 -9.98
N GLU A 413 -21.52 8.16 -10.60
CA GLU A 413 -22.16 8.03 -11.90
C GLU A 413 -21.14 8.32 -13.01
N LEU A 414 -21.07 7.42 -14.00
CA LEU A 414 -20.17 7.51 -15.14
C LEU A 414 -20.91 8.07 -16.35
N GLU A 415 -20.56 9.28 -16.79
CA GLU A 415 -21.07 9.85 -18.04
C GLU A 415 -20.18 9.35 -19.19
N PRO A 416 -20.73 8.61 -20.18
CA PRO A 416 -19.95 8.12 -21.31
C PRO A 416 -19.45 9.27 -22.21
N ALA A 417 -18.27 9.04 -22.88
CA ALA A 417 -17.64 10.00 -23.77
C ALA A 417 -18.32 10.07 -25.15
#